data_b47dab70687223e69e3e1e42071960f6
#
_entry.id   b47dab70687223e69e3e1e42071960f6
#
_cell.length_a   1.000
_cell.length_b   1.000
_cell.length_c   1.000
_cell.angle_alpha   90.00
_cell.angle_beta   90.00
_cell.angle_gamma   90.00
#
_symmetry.space_group_name_H-M   'P 1'
#
loop_
_entity.id
_entity.type
_entity.pdbx_description
1 polymer ?
#
loop_
_entity_poly.entity_id
_entity_poly.type
_entity_poly.pdbx_seq_one_letter_code
_entity_poly.pdbx_strand_id
1 'polypeptide(L)'
;MKCQVLVDWLTFSVKEKDPAIVIQEYLGMEPELFQDAGYGLLGYNRVLRFSDICVCCEGRENKFFKDMGVCVSMSGNGCRTFETMSKLTRDKGTSPFPVLFQHLRADESANVSRIDIACDDQDGYLNMEQIVEKVQTNELNSRMTKRSVIVSYDGTRRSGSTVYIGAPSSDFRIRIYDKALEEGVEGHWVRVELVMRQKNANAFIEQAVSAPSIWKLAAQVVNDKISFIERDDSNISRCTVCEWWREFVDELEAVRLVARCVVQHSVERIENWVDAQIG
;
A
#
# COMPACT_ATOMS: atom_id res chain seq x y z
N MET A 1 4.74 -18.82 8.91
CA MET A 1 3.63 -17.90 8.61
C MET A 1 4.13 -16.92 7.57
N LYS A 2 3.59 -16.98 6.41
CA LYS A 2 4.17 -16.36 5.22
C LYS A 2 3.17 -15.46 4.47
N CYS A 3 1.86 -15.50 4.79
CA CYS A 3 0.96 -14.44 4.41
C CYS A 3 1.23 -13.18 5.24
N GLN A 4 1.36 -12.04 4.58
CA GLN A 4 1.66 -10.76 5.20
C GLN A 4 0.73 -9.69 4.66
N VAL A 5 0.38 -8.74 5.52
CA VAL A 5 -0.35 -7.54 5.11
C VAL A 5 0.48 -6.32 5.48
N LEU A 6 0.58 -5.36 4.60
CA LEU A 6 1.44 -4.19 4.78
C LEU A 6 0.88 -2.93 4.11
N VAL A 7 1.23 -1.76 4.62
CA VAL A 7 1.02 -0.50 3.92
C VAL A 7 2.10 -0.38 2.85
N ASP A 8 1.72 -0.29 1.58
CA ASP A 8 2.64 -0.25 0.45
C ASP A 8 2.68 1.12 -0.25
N TRP A 9 1.75 1.99 0.07
CA TRP A 9 1.76 3.40 -0.29
C TRP A 9 0.94 4.21 0.70
N LEU A 10 1.39 5.40 1.03
CA LEU A 10 0.59 6.37 1.76
C LEU A 10 0.90 7.79 1.27
N THR A 11 -0.15 8.54 0.92
CA THR A 11 -0.04 9.97 0.62
C THR A 11 -1.12 10.71 1.40
N PHE A 12 -0.71 11.66 2.22
CA PHE A 12 -1.62 12.52 2.98
C PHE A 12 -1.16 13.97 2.97
N SER A 13 -2.05 14.88 3.27
CA SER A 13 -1.75 16.30 3.47
C SER A 13 -2.38 16.80 4.75
N VAL A 14 -1.74 17.77 5.38
CA VAL A 14 -2.19 18.49 6.58
C VAL A 14 -2.05 20.00 6.35
N LYS A 15 -2.78 20.83 7.11
CA LYS A 15 -2.72 22.28 6.95
C LYS A 15 -1.51 22.94 7.60
N GLU A 16 -0.76 22.21 8.43
CA GLU A 16 0.52 22.68 8.93
C GLU A 16 1.45 23.05 7.75
N LYS A 17 2.15 24.15 7.88
CA LYS A 17 3.01 24.72 6.83
C LYS A 17 4.48 24.47 7.05
N ASP A 18 4.86 24.20 8.28
CA ASP A 18 6.25 23.87 8.62
C ASP A 18 6.50 22.37 8.40
N PRO A 19 7.30 22.00 7.38
CA PRO A 19 7.61 20.60 7.13
C PRO A 19 8.35 19.94 8.30
N ALA A 20 9.12 20.69 9.10
CA ALA A 20 9.82 20.12 10.25
C ALA A 20 8.84 19.63 11.32
N ILE A 21 7.78 20.37 11.60
CA ILE A 21 6.71 19.95 12.51
C ILE A 21 6.04 18.68 11.99
N VAL A 22 5.72 18.62 10.70
CA VAL A 22 5.07 17.42 10.10
C VAL A 22 5.99 16.21 10.19
N ILE A 23 7.30 16.37 9.93
CA ILE A 23 8.28 15.27 10.04
C ILE A 23 8.35 14.77 11.49
N GLN A 24 8.38 15.66 12.47
CA GLN A 24 8.49 15.28 13.88
C GLN A 24 7.19 14.67 14.42
N GLU A 25 6.06 15.31 14.22
CA GLU A 25 4.79 14.92 14.86
C GLU A 25 4.09 13.77 14.14
N TYR A 26 4.10 13.76 12.79
CA TYR A 26 3.41 12.71 12.03
C TYR A 26 4.32 11.54 11.65
N LEU A 27 5.60 11.80 11.38
CA LEU A 27 6.51 10.72 11.02
C LEU A 27 7.38 10.24 12.20
N GLY A 28 7.48 11.02 13.30
CA GLY A 28 8.35 10.69 14.43
C GLY A 28 9.80 10.55 14.00
N MET A 29 10.24 11.39 13.07
CA MET A 29 11.58 11.37 12.50
C MET A 29 12.28 12.71 12.73
N GLU A 30 13.61 12.73 12.61
CA GLU A 30 14.39 13.96 12.72
C GLU A 30 14.36 14.72 11.39
N PRO A 31 14.00 16.02 11.37
CA PRO A 31 13.95 16.82 10.14
C PRO A 31 15.30 16.92 9.40
N GLU A 32 16.40 16.83 10.12
CA GLU A 32 17.77 16.91 9.61
C GLU A 32 18.12 15.73 8.67
N LEU A 33 17.38 14.63 8.75
CA LEU A 33 17.52 13.48 7.83
C LEU A 33 17.02 13.83 6.41
N PHE A 34 16.14 14.83 6.30
CA PHE A 34 15.51 15.18 5.04
C PHE A 34 16.29 16.27 4.31
N GLN A 35 16.63 16.02 3.05
CA GLN A 35 17.37 16.93 2.21
C GLN A 35 16.46 17.55 1.14
N ASP A 36 16.75 18.79 0.75
CA ASP A 36 16.06 19.43 -0.36
C ASP A 36 16.38 18.71 -1.66
N ALA A 37 15.36 18.21 -2.32
CA ALA A 37 15.50 17.44 -3.55
C ALA A 37 15.77 18.33 -4.80
N GLY A 38 15.64 19.64 -4.68
CA GLY A 38 15.87 20.60 -5.75
C GLY A 38 14.78 20.64 -6.82
N TYR A 39 13.62 20.01 -6.57
CA TYR A 39 12.47 20.01 -7.49
C TYR A 39 11.13 20.06 -6.73
N GLY A 40 10.06 20.37 -7.46
CA GLY A 40 8.70 20.34 -6.94
C GLY A 40 7.93 19.09 -7.33
N LEU A 41 6.97 18.65 -6.52
CA LEU A 41 6.15 17.48 -6.74
C LEU A 41 4.70 17.72 -6.25
N LEU A 42 3.72 17.08 -6.86
CA LEU A 42 2.30 17.12 -6.45
C LEU A 42 1.70 18.53 -6.34
N GLY A 43 2.22 19.50 -7.11
CA GLY A 43 1.75 20.88 -7.06
C GLY A 43 2.49 21.77 -6.03
N TYR A 44 3.49 21.25 -5.36
CA TYR A 44 4.38 21.96 -4.46
C TYR A 44 5.66 22.41 -5.18
N ASN A 45 6.27 23.51 -4.72
CA ASN A 45 7.51 24.03 -5.29
C ASN A 45 8.75 23.36 -4.72
N ARG A 46 8.65 22.83 -3.50
CA ARG A 46 9.77 22.26 -2.76
C ARG A 46 9.46 20.88 -2.22
N VAL A 47 10.43 19.99 -2.28
CA VAL A 47 10.37 18.63 -1.72
C VAL A 47 11.57 18.40 -0.83
N LEU A 48 11.32 18.04 0.42
CA LEU A 48 12.32 17.46 1.31
C LEU A 48 12.21 15.94 1.21
N ARG A 49 13.33 15.27 0.99
CA ARG A 49 13.36 13.83 0.73
C ARG A 49 14.31 13.10 1.67
N PHE A 50 13.85 11.97 2.19
CA PHE A 50 14.67 10.97 2.85
C PHE A 50 14.30 9.59 2.31
N SER A 51 15.24 8.90 1.67
CA SER A 51 14.95 7.66 0.94
C SER A 51 13.77 7.87 -0.04
N ASP A 52 12.71 7.07 0.07
CA ASP A 52 11.49 7.19 -0.73
C ASP A 52 10.32 7.82 0.07
N ILE A 53 10.65 8.64 1.07
CA ILE A 53 9.72 9.54 1.76
C ILE A 53 9.89 10.94 1.19
N CYS A 54 8.84 11.51 0.64
CA CYS A 54 8.79 12.87 0.11
C CYS A 54 7.88 13.73 0.99
N VAL A 55 8.41 14.83 1.51
CA VAL A 55 7.66 15.86 2.24
C VAL A 55 7.61 17.10 1.36
N CYS A 56 6.45 17.33 0.75
CA CYS A 56 6.22 18.42 -0.20
C CYS A 56 5.68 19.63 0.53
N CYS A 57 6.34 20.77 0.38
CA CYS A 57 6.01 22.04 1.02
C CYS A 57 6.07 23.20 0.02
N GLU A 58 5.69 24.41 0.46
CA GLU A 58 5.61 25.58 -0.41
C GLU A 58 4.65 25.34 -1.58
N GLY A 59 3.38 25.08 -1.26
CA GLY A 59 2.32 24.83 -2.24
C GLY A 59 2.22 25.98 -3.25
N ARG A 60 1.99 25.67 -4.52
CA ARG A 60 1.77 26.65 -5.57
C ARG A 60 0.46 27.36 -5.32
N GLU A 61 0.51 28.65 -5.05
CA GLU A 61 -0.68 29.48 -4.99
C GLU A 61 -1.27 29.62 -6.39
N ASN A 62 -2.45 29.09 -6.58
CA ASN A 62 -3.23 29.32 -7.79
C ASN A 62 -4.73 29.40 -7.45
N LYS A 63 -5.55 29.68 -8.47
CA LYS A 63 -6.98 29.87 -8.34
C LYS A 63 -7.71 28.67 -7.70
N PHE A 64 -7.15 27.45 -7.80
CA PHE A 64 -7.75 26.22 -7.34
C PHE A 64 -7.11 25.65 -6.06
N PHE A 65 -5.85 25.99 -5.78
CA PHE A 65 -5.07 25.47 -4.66
C PHE A 65 -4.63 26.64 -3.77
N LYS A 66 -5.52 27.03 -2.88
CA LYS A 66 -5.20 27.98 -1.81
C LYS A 66 -4.90 27.16 -0.55
N ASP A 67 -3.82 27.52 0.12
CA ASP A 67 -3.47 26.98 1.44
C ASP A 67 -3.31 25.46 1.47
N MET A 68 -2.37 24.94 0.68
CA MET A 68 -2.15 23.49 0.52
C MET A 68 -1.55 22.83 1.78
N GLY A 69 -0.84 23.57 2.64
CA GLY A 69 -0.13 23.00 3.79
C GLY A 69 1.06 22.13 3.35
N VAL A 70 1.30 21.02 4.05
CA VAL A 70 2.36 20.05 3.74
C VAL A 70 1.74 18.75 3.28
N CYS A 71 2.33 18.13 2.26
CA CYS A 71 1.93 16.80 1.77
C CYS A 71 3.08 15.81 1.94
N VAL A 72 2.79 14.68 2.54
CA VAL A 72 3.73 13.56 2.69
C VAL A 72 3.33 12.45 1.72
N SER A 73 4.30 11.91 0.98
CA SER A 73 4.12 10.77 0.10
C SER A 73 5.22 9.73 0.33
N MET A 74 4.82 8.51 0.63
CA MET A 74 5.68 7.36 0.85
C MET A 74 5.28 6.24 -0.11
N SER A 75 6.20 5.77 -0.95
CA SER A 75 6.04 4.54 -1.75
C SER A 75 6.40 3.30 -0.91
N GLY A 76 6.36 2.09 -1.48
CA GLY A 76 6.67 0.85 -0.76
C GLY A 76 7.96 0.91 0.06
N ASN A 77 9.08 1.34 -0.55
CA ASN A 77 10.34 1.52 0.17
C ASN A 77 10.26 2.66 1.20
N GLY A 78 9.55 3.76 0.89
CA GLY A 78 9.30 4.84 1.84
C GLY A 78 8.51 4.37 3.06
N CYS A 79 7.50 3.51 2.86
CA CYS A 79 6.76 2.87 3.95
C CYS A 79 7.68 1.97 4.81
N ARG A 80 8.60 1.21 4.19
CA ARG A 80 9.60 0.39 4.93
C ARG A 80 10.58 1.26 5.70
N THR A 81 11.03 2.36 5.08
CA THR A 81 11.90 3.36 5.76
C THR A 81 11.16 3.96 6.96
N PHE A 82 9.90 4.34 6.82
CA PHE A 82 9.08 4.86 7.91
C PHE A 82 8.92 3.85 9.06
N GLU A 83 8.62 2.59 8.74
CA GLU A 83 8.52 1.52 9.77
C GLU A 83 9.81 1.31 10.55
N THR A 84 10.96 1.54 9.91
CA THR A 84 12.28 1.32 10.52
C THR A 84 12.75 2.53 11.33
N MET A 85 12.52 3.74 10.83
CA MET A 85 13.13 4.96 11.34
C MET A 85 12.21 5.77 12.27
N SER A 86 10.89 5.53 12.22
CA SER A 86 9.93 6.27 13.02
C SER A 86 10.06 5.98 14.52
N LYS A 87 10.00 7.03 15.32
CA LYS A 87 9.98 6.97 16.80
C LYS A 87 8.57 7.11 17.37
N LEU A 88 7.53 7.05 16.54
CA LEU A 88 6.13 7.08 17.00
C LEU A 88 5.78 5.91 17.93
N THR A 89 6.48 4.79 17.79
CA THR A 89 6.35 3.64 18.68
C THR A 89 7.64 3.44 19.47
N ARG A 90 7.51 3.06 20.75
CA ARG A 90 8.67 2.78 21.61
C ARG A 90 9.23 1.37 21.43
N ASP A 91 8.36 0.44 21.05
CA ASP A 91 8.72 -0.96 20.91
C ASP A 91 9.27 -1.22 19.51
N LYS A 92 10.53 -1.62 19.43
CA LYS A 92 11.13 -2.05 18.17
C LYS A 92 10.33 -3.22 17.60
N GLY A 93 9.90 -3.07 16.36
CA GLY A 93 9.12 -4.07 15.64
C GLY A 93 7.60 -3.89 15.72
N THR A 94 7.11 -2.88 16.41
CA THR A 94 5.71 -2.45 16.31
C THR A 94 5.57 -1.47 15.14
N SER A 95 4.62 -1.73 14.23
CA SER A 95 4.37 -0.83 13.10
C SER A 95 3.93 0.56 13.58
N PRO A 96 4.50 1.66 13.08
CA PRO A 96 4.11 3.01 13.44
C PRO A 96 2.81 3.47 12.76
N PHE A 97 2.33 2.75 11.74
CA PHE A 97 1.14 3.14 10.99
C PHE A 97 -0.13 3.31 11.85
N PRO A 98 -0.44 2.45 12.84
CA PRO A 98 -1.59 2.66 13.71
C PRO A 98 -1.55 4.00 14.44
N VAL A 99 -0.38 4.43 14.92
CA VAL A 99 -0.20 5.72 15.59
C VAL A 99 -0.36 6.87 14.59
N LEU A 100 0.27 6.78 13.43
CA LEU A 100 0.09 7.76 12.35
C LEU A 100 -1.38 7.89 11.94
N PHE A 101 -2.11 6.79 11.83
CA PHE A 101 -3.54 6.83 11.49
C PHE A 101 -4.38 7.51 12.58
N GLN A 102 -4.03 7.33 13.87
CA GLN A 102 -4.66 8.07 14.96
C GLN A 102 -4.40 9.57 14.86
N HIS A 103 -3.17 10.00 14.56
CA HIS A 103 -2.83 11.40 14.35
C HIS A 103 -3.61 11.99 13.18
N LEU A 104 -3.63 11.30 12.03
CA LEU A 104 -4.38 11.74 10.85
C LEU A 104 -5.90 11.81 11.11
N ARG A 105 -6.44 10.91 11.94
CA ARG A 105 -7.87 10.95 12.28
C ARG A 105 -8.21 12.05 13.28
N ALA A 106 -7.28 12.40 14.16
CA ALA A 106 -7.45 13.46 15.16
C ALA A 106 -7.32 14.86 14.55
N ASP A 107 -6.59 15.01 13.45
CA ASP A 107 -6.45 16.27 12.73
C ASP A 107 -7.57 16.43 11.69
N GLU A 108 -8.54 17.32 11.97
CA GLU A 108 -9.65 17.63 11.04
C GLU A 108 -9.18 18.20 9.70
N SER A 109 -7.98 18.73 9.63
CA SER A 109 -7.38 19.26 8.40
C SER A 109 -6.71 18.19 7.54
N ALA A 110 -6.45 17.02 8.09
CA ALA A 110 -5.77 15.94 7.40
C ALA A 110 -6.65 15.33 6.30
N ASN A 111 -6.03 15.05 5.17
CA ASN A 111 -6.67 14.38 4.04
C ASN A 111 -5.75 13.32 3.47
N VAL A 112 -6.20 12.07 3.47
CA VAL A 112 -5.48 10.95 2.86
C VAL A 112 -5.92 10.82 1.41
N SER A 113 -5.03 11.20 0.50
CA SER A 113 -5.31 11.15 -0.94
C SER A 113 -5.08 9.77 -1.55
N ARG A 114 -4.21 8.93 -0.95
CA ARG A 114 -3.96 7.55 -1.37
C ARG A 114 -3.43 6.69 -0.23
N ILE A 115 -3.92 5.47 -0.14
CA ILE A 115 -3.34 4.39 0.63
C ILE A 115 -3.42 3.09 -0.17
N ASP A 116 -2.31 2.37 -0.25
CA ASP A 116 -2.26 1.03 -0.84
C ASP A 116 -1.94 0.02 0.27
N ILE A 117 -2.75 -1.01 0.35
CA ILE A 117 -2.55 -2.13 1.27
C ILE A 117 -2.20 -3.36 0.45
N ALA A 118 -1.05 -3.92 0.69
CA ALA A 118 -0.59 -5.15 0.05
C ALA A 118 -0.82 -6.35 0.97
N CYS A 119 -1.41 -7.40 0.39
CA CYS A 119 -1.60 -8.71 0.98
C CYS A 119 -0.71 -9.69 0.21
N ASP A 120 0.33 -10.19 0.84
CA ASP A 120 1.32 -11.08 0.24
C ASP A 120 1.01 -12.53 0.58
N ASP A 121 0.93 -13.36 -0.44
CA ASP A 121 0.93 -14.81 -0.33
C ASP A 121 2.31 -15.38 -0.68
N GLN A 122 2.97 -15.98 0.30
CA GLN A 122 4.23 -16.71 0.14
C GLN A 122 4.07 -18.19 0.51
N ASP A 123 2.85 -18.62 0.85
CA ASP A 123 2.53 -20.00 1.21
C ASP A 123 1.99 -20.82 0.04
N GLY A 124 1.58 -20.15 -1.06
CA GLY A 124 1.20 -20.82 -2.30
C GLY A 124 -0.32 -21.03 -2.46
N TYR A 125 -1.15 -20.26 -1.78
CA TYR A 125 -2.61 -20.28 -1.96
C TYR A 125 -2.99 -19.73 -3.33
N LEU A 126 -2.33 -18.67 -3.80
CA LEU A 126 -2.66 -17.96 -5.02
C LEU A 126 -1.79 -18.43 -6.20
N ASN A 127 -2.42 -18.83 -7.30
CA ASN A 127 -1.73 -19.14 -8.53
C ASN A 127 -2.09 -18.13 -9.62
N MET A 128 -1.09 -17.42 -10.16
CA MET A 128 -1.33 -16.35 -11.15
C MET A 128 -1.92 -16.84 -12.46
N GLU A 129 -1.64 -18.08 -12.89
CA GLU A 129 -2.22 -18.64 -14.11
C GLU A 129 -3.71 -18.91 -13.91
N GLN A 130 -4.07 -19.51 -12.77
CA GLN A 130 -5.45 -19.76 -12.39
C GLN A 130 -6.24 -18.45 -12.20
N ILE A 131 -5.64 -17.44 -11.57
CA ILE A 131 -6.26 -16.12 -11.41
C ILE A 131 -6.54 -15.46 -12.76
N VAL A 132 -5.57 -15.51 -13.68
CA VAL A 132 -5.73 -14.99 -15.05
C VAL A 132 -6.86 -15.72 -15.78
N GLU A 133 -6.90 -17.04 -15.72
CA GLU A 133 -7.95 -17.86 -16.33
C GLU A 133 -9.33 -17.49 -15.78
N LYS A 134 -9.51 -17.47 -14.46
CA LYS A 134 -10.78 -17.09 -13.79
C LYS A 134 -11.27 -15.71 -14.19
N VAL A 135 -10.35 -14.74 -14.35
CA VAL A 135 -10.72 -13.39 -14.83
C VAL A 135 -11.15 -13.41 -16.31
N GLN A 136 -10.47 -14.19 -17.16
CA GLN A 136 -10.77 -14.30 -18.59
C GLN A 136 -12.10 -15.04 -18.83
N THR A 137 -12.40 -16.07 -18.03
CA THR A 137 -13.66 -16.83 -18.10
C THR A 137 -14.82 -16.15 -17.36
N ASN A 138 -14.60 -14.96 -16.79
CA ASN A 138 -15.58 -14.22 -16.01
C ASN A 138 -16.07 -14.98 -14.74
N GLU A 139 -15.18 -15.73 -14.12
CA GLU A 139 -15.41 -16.47 -12.87
C GLU A 139 -14.92 -15.67 -11.66
N LEU A 140 -15.32 -14.42 -11.60
CA LEU A 140 -15.01 -13.47 -10.55
C LEU A 140 -16.28 -12.72 -10.15
N ASN A 141 -16.71 -12.89 -8.91
CA ASN A 141 -17.77 -12.12 -8.31
C ASN A 141 -17.20 -10.77 -7.81
N SER A 142 -17.62 -9.67 -8.40
CA SER A 142 -17.23 -8.31 -8.04
C SER A 142 -18.20 -7.31 -8.63
N ARG A 143 -18.45 -6.22 -7.91
CA ARG A 143 -19.18 -5.06 -8.42
C ARG A 143 -18.34 -4.21 -9.39
N MET A 144 -17.00 -4.42 -9.40
CA MET A 144 -16.09 -3.75 -10.32
C MET A 144 -16.10 -4.48 -11.67
N THR A 145 -16.73 -3.86 -12.67
CA THR A 145 -16.94 -4.48 -13.99
C THR A 145 -15.72 -4.35 -14.91
N LYS A 146 -14.89 -3.31 -14.72
CA LYS A 146 -13.69 -3.12 -15.55
C LYS A 146 -12.55 -3.99 -15.06
N ARG A 147 -12.03 -4.83 -15.94
CA ARG A 147 -10.94 -5.75 -15.66
C ARG A 147 -9.93 -5.69 -16.79
N SER A 148 -8.64 -5.87 -16.49
CA SER A 148 -7.60 -6.01 -17.49
C SER A 148 -6.52 -6.97 -17.00
N VAL A 149 -6.01 -7.76 -17.93
CA VAL A 149 -4.89 -8.67 -17.72
C VAL A 149 -3.75 -8.19 -18.60
N ILE A 150 -2.58 -7.98 -17.99
CA ILE A 150 -1.34 -7.65 -18.70
C ILE A 150 -0.42 -8.85 -18.52
N VAL A 151 0.07 -9.41 -19.62
CA VAL A 151 1.05 -10.49 -19.60
C VAL A 151 2.32 -9.95 -20.24
N SER A 152 3.41 -10.02 -19.51
CA SER A 152 4.73 -9.61 -19.98
C SER A 152 5.52 -10.82 -20.47
N TYR A 153 6.30 -10.64 -21.52
CA TYR A 153 7.17 -11.66 -22.11
C TYR A 153 8.59 -11.14 -22.22
N ASP A 154 9.55 -12.02 -21.99
CA ASP A 154 10.94 -11.85 -22.37
C ASP A 154 11.25 -12.87 -23.47
N GLY A 155 11.32 -12.39 -24.72
CA GLY A 155 11.28 -13.24 -25.89
C GLY A 155 9.99 -14.06 -25.97
N THR A 156 10.09 -15.39 -25.92
CA THR A 156 8.94 -16.31 -25.90
C THR A 156 8.54 -16.74 -24.48
N ARG A 157 9.35 -16.41 -23.47
CA ARG A 157 9.11 -16.77 -22.07
C ARG A 157 8.20 -15.74 -21.40
N ARG A 158 7.12 -16.20 -20.76
CA ARG A 158 6.29 -15.36 -19.90
C ARG A 158 7.14 -14.86 -18.71
N SER A 159 7.28 -13.54 -18.58
CA SER A 159 8.08 -12.90 -17.56
C SER A 159 7.25 -12.27 -16.43
N GLY A 160 5.92 -12.34 -16.49
CA GLY A 160 5.03 -11.88 -15.45
C GLY A 160 3.59 -11.72 -15.91
N SER A 161 2.70 -11.59 -14.94
CA SER A 161 1.30 -11.26 -15.20
C SER A 161 0.79 -10.32 -14.12
N THR A 162 -0.02 -9.37 -14.55
CA THR A 162 -0.73 -8.45 -13.66
C THR A 162 -2.21 -8.42 -14.01
N VAL A 163 -3.05 -8.68 -13.05
CA VAL A 163 -4.50 -8.54 -13.15
C VAL A 163 -4.91 -7.24 -12.45
N TYR A 164 -5.71 -6.45 -13.13
CA TYR A 164 -6.32 -5.26 -12.56
C TYR A 164 -7.84 -5.41 -12.53
N ILE A 165 -8.45 -5.11 -11.38
CA ILE A 165 -9.88 -5.11 -11.16
C ILE A 165 -10.26 -3.71 -10.69
N GLY A 166 -11.13 -3.02 -11.44
CA GLY A 166 -11.46 -1.61 -11.29
C GLY A 166 -10.81 -0.72 -12.35
N ALA A 167 -11.43 0.42 -12.64
CA ALA A 167 -10.91 1.37 -13.61
C ALA A 167 -9.64 2.09 -13.10
N PRO A 168 -8.70 2.49 -13.97
CA PRO A 168 -7.53 3.28 -13.57
C PRO A 168 -7.86 4.58 -12.84
N SER A 169 -8.98 5.22 -13.23
CA SER A 169 -9.49 6.47 -12.64
C SER A 169 -10.39 6.26 -11.42
N SER A 170 -10.62 5.01 -10.99
CA SER A 170 -11.46 4.72 -9.82
C SER A 170 -10.73 5.07 -8.52
N ASP A 171 -11.50 5.53 -7.53
CA ASP A 171 -11.00 5.72 -6.16
C ASP A 171 -10.73 4.39 -5.44
N PHE A 172 -11.11 3.25 -6.04
CA PHE A 172 -10.80 1.92 -5.55
C PHE A 172 -10.44 1.00 -6.72
N ARG A 173 -9.31 0.31 -6.59
CA ARG A 173 -8.80 -0.65 -7.58
C ARG A 173 -8.05 -1.76 -6.88
N ILE A 174 -8.10 -2.97 -7.42
CA ILE A 174 -7.27 -4.09 -6.99
C ILE A 174 -6.27 -4.42 -8.08
N ARG A 175 -5.04 -4.72 -7.68
CA ARG A 175 -3.96 -5.24 -8.51
C ARG A 175 -3.52 -6.59 -7.93
N ILE A 176 -3.44 -7.62 -8.77
CA ILE A 176 -2.90 -8.94 -8.39
C ILE A 176 -1.76 -9.27 -9.34
N TYR A 177 -0.60 -9.62 -8.80
CA TYR A 177 0.58 -9.86 -9.62
C TYR A 177 1.62 -10.75 -8.96
N ASP A 178 2.49 -11.33 -9.80
CA ASP A 178 3.63 -12.10 -9.34
C ASP A 178 4.72 -11.16 -8.81
N LYS A 179 4.80 -11.06 -7.48
CA LYS A 179 5.74 -10.19 -6.80
C LYS A 179 7.16 -10.76 -6.81
N ALA A 180 7.32 -12.10 -6.85
CA ALA A 180 8.63 -12.73 -6.96
C ALA A 180 9.31 -12.36 -8.28
N LEU A 181 8.56 -12.37 -9.39
CA LEU A 181 9.08 -11.95 -10.70
C LEU A 181 9.37 -10.44 -10.73
N GLU A 182 8.54 -9.60 -10.11
CA GLU A 182 8.80 -8.15 -10.03
C GLU A 182 10.10 -7.84 -9.27
N GLU A 183 10.38 -8.57 -8.18
CA GLU A 183 11.58 -8.40 -7.36
C GLU A 183 12.80 -9.18 -7.88
N GLY A 184 12.61 -10.05 -8.87
CA GLY A 184 13.66 -10.90 -9.40
C GLY A 184 14.18 -11.95 -8.40
N VAL A 185 13.31 -12.40 -7.49
CA VAL A 185 13.64 -13.41 -6.48
C VAL A 185 13.02 -14.76 -6.83
N GLU A 186 13.66 -15.85 -6.39
CA GLU A 186 13.11 -17.19 -6.53
C GLU A 186 12.07 -17.48 -5.44
N GLY A 187 11.10 -18.33 -5.78
CA GLY A 187 10.08 -18.81 -4.87
C GLY A 187 8.70 -18.29 -5.23
N HIS A 188 7.72 -18.63 -4.38
CA HIS A 188 6.34 -18.21 -4.53
C HIS A 188 6.10 -16.89 -3.79
N TRP A 189 5.62 -15.88 -4.52
CA TRP A 189 5.18 -14.64 -3.91
C TRP A 189 4.19 -13.93 -4.83
N VAL A 190 2.91 -14.08 -4.52
CA VAL A 190 1.82 -13.36 -5.21
C VAL A 190 1.31 -12.26 -4.29
N ARG A 191 1.10 -11.07 -4.84
CA ARG A 191 0.59 -9.91 -4.12
C ARG A 191 -0.80 -9.52 -4.60
N VAL A 192 -1.72 -9.34 -3.65
CA VAL A 192 -3.01 -8.67 -3.83
C VAL A 192 -2.89 -7.27 -3.22
N GLU A 193 -3.02 -6.23 -4.04
CA GLU A 193 -2.85 -4.84 -3.63
C GLU A 193 -4.17 -4.08 -3.75
N LEU A 194 -4.63 -3.52 -2.65
CA LEU A 194 -5.80 -2.65 -2.57
C LEU A 194 -5.34 -1.20 -2.74
N VAL A 195 -5.63 -0.60 -3.88
CA VAL A 195 -5.32 0.80 -4.16
C VAL A 195 -6.55 1.64 -3.84
N MET A 196 -6.50 2.42 -2.78
CA MET A 196 -7.58 3.29 -2.31
C MET A 196 -7.18 4.75 -2.45
N ARG A 197 -8.10 5.56 -2.97
CA ARG A 197 -7.88 7.00 -3.17
C ARG A 197 -9.01 7.81 -2.57
N GLN A 198 -8.71 9.07 -2.27
CA GLN A 198 -9.68 10.09 -1.86
C GLN A 198 -10.62 9.58 -0.74
N LYS A 199 -11.91 9.56 -0.99
CA LYS A 199 -12.93 9.13 -0.01
C LYS A 199 -12.71 7.70 0.50
N ASN A 200 -12.24 6.78 -0.35
CA ASN A 200 -11.99 5.40 0.08
C ASN A 200 -10.73 5.31 0.96
N ALA A 201 -9.71 6.10 0.69
CA ALA A 201 -8.52 6.17 1.53
C ALA A 201 -8.86 6.73 2.92
N ASN A 202 -9.59 7.84 3.00
CA ASN A 202 -10.01 8.42 4.27
C ASN A 202 -10.94 7.47 5.06
N ALA A 203 -11.90 6.82 4.38
CA ALA A 203 -12.78 5.84 5.01
C ALA A 203 -12.03 4.62 5.56
N PHE A 204 -10.99 4.15 4.86
CA PHE A 204 -10.13 3.08 5.35
C PHE A 204 -9.38 3.50 6.62
N ILE A 205 -8.78 4.69 6.66
CA ILE A 205 -8.10 5.22 7.85
C ILE A 205 -9.07 5.34 9.03
N GLU A 206 -10.26 5.86 8.81
CA GLU A 206 -11.28 5.99 9.85
C GLU A 206 -11.66 4.64 10.48
N GLN A 207 -11.85 3.62 9.64
CA GLN A 207 -12.13 2.26 10.09
C GLN A 207 -10.91 1.62 10.75
N ALA A 208 -9.70 1.85 10.22
CA ALA A 208 -8.46 1.27 10.73
C ALA A 208 -8.13 1.71 12.16
N VAL A 209 -8.47 2.96 12.53
CA VAL A 209 -8.30 3.47 13.91
C VAL A 209 -9.20 2.74 14.91
N SER A 210 -10.39 2.31 14.48
CA SER A 210 -11.38 1.62 15.32
C SER A 210 -11.27 0.10 15.24
N ALA A 211 -10.56 -0.43 14.26
CA ALA A 211 -10.45 -1.86 14.02
C ALA A 211 -9.51 -2.54 15.04
N PRO A 212 -9.80 -3.77 15.45
CA PRO A 212 -8.88 -4.55 16.30
C PRO A 212 -7.52 -4.77 15.64
N SER A 213 -7.48 -4.76 14.32
CA SER A 213 -6.27 -4.92 13.51
C SER A 213 -6.50 -4.38 12.09
N ILE A 214 -5.54 -3.60 11.59
CA ILE A 214 -5.53 -3.11 10.21
C ILE A 214 -5.54 -4.29 9.22
N TRP A 215 -4.90 -5.38 9.58
CA TRP A 215 -4.77 -6.57 8.77
C TRP A 215 -6.09 -7.30 8.58
N LYS A 216 -6.89 -7.44 9.65
CA LYS A 216 -8.24 -7.98 9.57
C LYS A 216 -9.15 -7.10 8.72
N LEU A 217 -9.04 -5.79 8.88
CA LEU A 217 -9.78 -4.86 8.04
C LEU A 217 -9.42 -5.02 6.56
N ALA A 218 -8.13 -5.17 6.23
CA ALA A 218 -7.68 -5.40 4.86
C ALA A 218 -8.27 -6.70 4.27
N ALA A 219 -8.22 -7.81 5.02
CA ALA A 219 -8.82 -9.09 4.60
C ALA A 219 -10.34 -8.96 4.35
N GLN A 220 -11.06 -8.29 5.25
CA GLN A 220 -12.50 -8.02 5.09
C GLN A 220 -12.76 -7.17 3.83
N VAL A 221 -11.96 -6.14 3.58
CA VAL A 221 -12.09 -5.31 2.36
C VAL A 221 -11.82 -6.13 1.10
N VAL A 222 -10.80 -7.00 1.09
CA VAL A 222 -10.53 -7.90 -0.03
C VAL A 222 -11.76 -8.78 -0.31
N ASN A 223 -12.26 -9.44 0.72
CA ASN A 223 -13.39 -10.38 0.62
C ASN A 223 -14.70 -9.68 0.20
N ASP A 224 -14.95 -8.46 0.67
CA ASP A 224 -16.12 -7.65 0.25
C ASP A 224 -16.06 -7.22 -1.23
N LYS A 225 -14.87 -7.01 -1.76
CA LYS A 225 -14.70 -6.45 -3.11
C LYS A 225 -14.61 -7.48 -4.21
N ILE A 226 -13.99 -8.62 -3.94
CA ILE A 226 -13.80 -9.69 -4.93
C ILE A 226 -13.90 -11.07 -4.29
N SER A 227 -14.40 -12.03 -5.07
CA SER A 227 -14.33 -13.46 -4.79
C SER A 227 -14.18 -14.22 -6.09
N PHE A 228 -13.17 -15.08 -6.19
CA PHE A 228 -13.07 -16.05 -7.28
C PHE A 228 -14.03 -17.20 -7.03
N ILE A 229 -14.71 -17.67 -8.08
CA ILE A 229 -15.83 -18.60 -7.97
C ILE A 229 -15.70 -19.80 -8.92
N GLU A 230 -16.37 -20.89 -8.57
CA GLU A 230 -16.67 -21.98 -9.49
C GLU A 230 -18.02 -21.70 -10.16
N ARG A 231 -18.10 -21.88 -11.50
CA ARG A 231 -19.30 -21.55 -12.28
C ARG A 231 -20.35 -22.65 -12.16
N ASP A 232 -20.88 -22.89 -10.97
CA ASP A 232 -21.86 -23.92 -10.64
C ASP A 232 -23.31 -23.40 -10.58
N ASP A 233 -23.53 -22.08 -10.69
CA ASP A 233 -24.86 -21.46 -10.80
C ASP A 233 -24.88 -20.44 -11.93
N SER A 234 -26.05 -20.19 -12.50
CA SER A 234 -26.28 -19.15 -13.51
C SER A 234 -26.11 -17.74 -12.94
N ASN A 235 -26.37 -17.55 -11.65
CA ASN A 235 -26.19 -16.30 -10.93
C ASN A 235 -24.82 -16.29 -10.22
N ILE A 236 -23.92 -15.43 -10.68
CA ILE A 236 -22.56 -15.25 -10.13
C ILE A 236 -22.54 -15.10 -8.60
N SER A 237 -23.52 -14.41 -8.02
CA SER A 237 -23.57 -14.20 -6.57
C SER A 237 -23.94 -15.43 -5.74
N ARG A 238 -24.39 -16.51 -6.40
CA ARG A 238 -24.71 -17.80 -5.76
C ARG A 238 -23.67 -18.87 -6.01
N CYS A 239 -22.73 -18.60 -6.93
CA CYS A 239 -21.66 -19.53 -7.23
C CYS A 239 -20.79 -19.80 -6.00
N THR A 240 -20.30 -21.02 -5.89
CA THR A 240 -19.37 -21.42 -4.83
C THR A 240 -18.07 -20.65 -4.94
N VAL A 241 -17.58 -20.10 -3.85
CA VAL A 241 -16.27 -19.46 -3.80
C VAL A 241 -15.19 -20.52 -3.90
N CYS A 242 -14.18 -20.30 -4.76
CA CYS A 242 -13.03 -21.19 -4.91
C CYS A 242 -12.36 -21.44 -3.56
N GLU A 243 -12.03 -22.70 -3.28
CA GLU A 243 -11.43 -23.10 -2.00
C GLU A 243 -10.11 -22.39 -1.72
N TRP A 244 -9.21 -22.33 -2.70
CA TRP A 244 -7.92 -21.65 -2.59
C TRP A 244 -8.06 -20.14 -2.27
N TRP A 245 -9.13 -19.47 -2.77
CA TRP A 245 -9.39 -18.07 -2.46
C TRP A 245 -9.89 -17.90 -1.03
N ARG A 246 -10.77 -18.79 -0.57
CA ARG A 246 -11.27 -18.79 0.81
C ARG A 246 -10.12 -19.03 1.80
N GLU A 247 -9.26 -20.02 1.53
CA GLU A 247 -8.08 -20.32 2.37
C GLU A 247 -7.14 -19.13 2.46
N PHE A 248 -6.87 -18.44 1.34
CA PHE A 248 -6.07 -17.22 1.33
C PHE A 248 -6.70 -16.11 2.20
N VAL A 249 -7.99 -15.85 2.07
CA VAL A 249 -8.69 -14.81 2.86
C VAL A 249 -8.72 -15.18 4.34
N ASP A 250 -9.00 -16.43 4.67
CA ASP A 250 -9.00 -16.94 6.05
C ASP A 250 -7.60 -16.78 6.70
N GLU A 251 -6.53 -17.06 5.95
CA GLU A 251 -5.16 -16.87 6.41
C GLU A 251 -4.82 -15.40 6.63
N LEU A 252 -5.29 -14.50 5.76
CA LEU A 252 -5.14 -13.04 5.99
C LEU A 252 -5.82 -12.58 7.27
N GLU A 253 -7.00 -13.11 7.59
CA GLU A 253 -7.71 -12.78 8.84
C GLU A 253 -6.99 -13.32 10.07
N ALA A 254 -6.27 -14.43 9.93
CA ALA A 254 -5.47 -15.05 10.99
C ALA A 254 -4.14 -14.35 11.24
N VAL A 255 -3.65 -13.50 10.31
CA VAL A 255 -2.39 -12.76 10.45
C VAL A 255 -2.40 -11.95 11.75
N ARG A 256 -1.47 -12.26 12.64
CA ARG A 256 -1.21 -11.49 13.86
C ARG A 256 -0.14 -10.46 13.56
N LEU A 257 -0.19 -9.32 14.28
CA LEU A 257 0.90 -8.34 14.31
C LEU A 257 2.19 -9.03 14.77
N VAL A 258 2.97 -9.53 13.82
CA VAL A 258 4.34 -9.97 14.08
C VAL A 258 5.22 -8.80 13.68
N ALA A 259 6.04 -8.34 14.63
CA ALA A 259 7.10 -7.40 14.35
C ALA A 259 7.94 -7.92 13.18
N ARG A 260 8.02 -7.15 12.10
CA ARG A 260 8.84 -7.56 10.96
C ARG A 260 10.31 -7.55 11.33
N CYS A 261 11.00 -8.65 11.04
CA CYS A 261 12.39 -8.54 10.63
C CYS A 261 12.40 -7.69 9.35
N VAL A 262 13.00 -6.51 9.43
CA VAL A 262 13.30 -5.69 8.26
C VAL A 262 14.06 -6.57 7.28
N VAL A 263 13.59 -6.66 6.05
CA VAL A 263 14.32 -7.38 5.01
C VAL A 263 15.71 -6.74 4.95
N GLN A 264 16.76 -7.54 5.13
CA GLN A 264 18.15 -7.11 5.25
C GLN A 264 18.56 -6.09 4.16
N HIS A 265 18.01 -6.24 2.94
CA HIS A 265 18.19 -5.32 1.82
C HIS A 265 17.66 -3.88 2.05
N SER A 266 16.65 -3.68 2.88
CA SER A 266 16.14 -2.33 3.18
C SER A 266 17.05 -1.62 4.18
N VAL A 267 17.59 -2.34 5.15
CA VAL A 267 18.57 -1.79 6.12
C VAL A 267 19.87 -1.46 5.41
N GLU A 268 20.43 -2.36 4.62
CA GLU A 268 21.65 -2.13 3.84
C GLU A 268 21.51 -0.94 2.87
N ARG A 269 20.34 -0.76 2.24
CA ARG A 269 20.08 0.42 1.39
C ARG A 269 20.02 1.70 2.21
N ILE A 270 19.42 1.68 3.40
CA ILE A 270 19.33 2.83 4.29
C ILE A 270 20.72 3.14 4.84
N GLU A 271 21.47 2.15 5.28
CA GLU A 271 22.85 2.29 5.77
C GLU A 271 23.76 2.85 4.67
N ASN A 272 23.76 2.27 3.48
CA ASN A 272 24.52 2.76 2.33
C ASN A 272 24.14 4.20 1.93
N TRP A 273 22.85 4.53 2.03
CA TRP A 273 22.39 5.89 1.73
C TRP A 273 22.86 6.88 2.80
N VAL A 274 22.73 6.52 4.10
CA VAL A 274 23.22 7.32 5.23
C VAL A 274 24.72 7.53 5.13
N ASP A 275 25.49 6.47 4.87
CA ASP A 275 26.95 6.55 4.71
C ASP A 275 27.37 7.43 3.53
N ALA A 276 26.63 7.37 2.42
CA ALA A 276 26.88 8.21 1.24
C ALA A 276 26.53 9.71 1.45
N GLN A 277 25.72 10.05 2.46
CA GLN A 277 25.30 11.42 2.73
C GLN A 277 26.06 12.08 3.89
N ILE A 278 26.65 11.29 4.79
CA ILE A 278 27.34 11.76 6.00
C ILE A 278 28.88 11.63 5.86
N GLY A 279 29.37 10.82 4.94
CA GLY A 279 30.79 10.69 4.58
C GLY A 279 31.20 11.70 3.53
#